data_17d8c1882782e238106a120b292c9301
#
_entry.id   17d8c1882782e238106a120b292c9301
#
_cell.length_a   1.000
_cell.length_b   1.000
_cell.length_c   1.000
_cell.angle_alpha   90.00
_cell.angle_beta   90.00
_cell.angle_gamma   90.00
#
_symmetry.space_group_name_H-M   'P 1'
#
loop_
_entity.id
_entity.type
_entity.pdbx_description
1 polymer ?
#
loop_
_entity_poly.entity_id
_entity_poly.type
_entity_poly.pdbx_seq_one_letter_code
_entity_poly.pdbx_strand_id
1 'polypeptide(L)'
;MVTKKTILVVEDDKSLLPMITYNIEKNGFKVKSATNGEDALLLIKEEIPSLAIFDWMIPEPNGLELCKILRRKQETSNLPIIMLTAREEEEDRIRGLEYGADDYISKPFSPAELIARIKALIRRSTSTQNNILEFEDIKIFDNEHKVFRGKTRVHLGPTEYNLLKHLMENPCRVFSREQLLDSVWGHGIYVERRTVDTHIRRLRKSLNIEGKKNFIRTIRSSGYSIDKD
;
A
#
# COMPACT_ATOMS: atom_id res chain seq x y z
N MET A 1 17.69 15.38 -16.19
CA MET A 1 18.37 14.74 -15.04
C MET A 1 17.32 14.04 -14.21
N VAL A 2 17.41 12.73 -14.01
CA VAL A 2 16.49 12.00 -13.12
C VAL A 2 16.83 12.41 -11.70
N THR A 3 15.93 13.12 -11.03
CA THR A 3 16.11 13.48 -9.61
C THR A 3 16.14 12.18 -8.78
N LYS A 4 17.27 11.95 -8.09
CA LYS A 4 17.39 10.80 -7.19
C LYS A 4 16.35 10.93 -6.06
N LYS A 5 15.62 9.86 -5.78
CA LYS A 5 14.66 9.80 -4.68
C LYS A 5 15.37 9.85 -3.33
N THR A 6 14.84 10.66 -2.42
CA THR A 6 15.37 10.81 -1.05
C THR A 6 14.70 9.82 -0.12
N ILE A 7 15.49 9.12 0.69
CA ILE A 7 15.05 8.21 1.75
C ILE A 7 15.46 8.79 3.08
N LEU A 8 14.55 8.88 4.03
CA LEU A 8 14.87 9.25 5.41
C LEU A 8 15.12 7.99 6.22
N VAL A 9 16.24 7.95 6.94
CA VAL A 9 16.59 6.86 7.88
C VAL A 9 16.68 7.44 9.28
N VAL A 10 15.95 6.87 10.22
CA VAL A 10 15.97 7.26 11.62
C VAL A 10 16.36 6.06 12.47
N GLU A 11 17.57 6.12 13.00
CA GLU A 11 18.22 5.02 13.74
C GLU A 11 19.26 5.63 14.70
N ASP A 12 19.23 5.28 15.96
CA ASP A 12 20.15 5.83 16.99
C ASP A 12 21.42 5.00 17.15
N ASP A 13 21.44 3.76 16.65
CA ASP A 13 22.65 2.92 16.67
C ASP A 13 23.71 3.45 15.70
N LYS A 14 24.82 3.90 16.30
CA LYS A 14 25.98 4.49 15.59
C LYS A 14 26.69 3.51 14.64
N SER A 15 26.49 2.23 14.77
CA SER A 15 27.06 1.19 13.89
C SER A 15 26.11 0.83 12.77
N LEU A 16 24.82 0.78 13.04
CA LEU A 16 23.79 0.37 12.11
C LEU A 16 23.42 1.46 11.10
N LEU A 17 23.27 2.71 11.55
CA LEU A 17 22.93 3.85 10.71
C LEU A 17 23.88 4.04 9.51
N PRO A 18 25.23 4.04 9.68
CA PRO A 18 26.15 4.16 8.55
C PRO A 18 26.05 2.98 7.58
N MET A 19 25.82 1.77 8.08
CA MET A 19 25.66 0.57 7.24
C MET A 19 24.41 0.67 6.37
N ILE A 20 23.29 1.08 6.95
CA ILE A 20 22.02 1.29 6.22
C ILE A 20 22.21 2.37 5.16
N THR A 21 22.75 3.53 5.56
CA THR A 21 22.98 4.70 4.69
C THR A 21 23.83 4.34 3.48
N TYR A 22 24.99 3.72 3.72
CA TYR A 22 25.90 3.28 2.67
C TYR A 22 25.22 2.37 1.64
N ASN A 23 24.45 1.38 2.10
CA ASN A 23 23.78 0.44 1.19
C ASN A 23 22.67 1.11 0.37
N ILE A 24 21.94 2.04 0.95
CA ILE A 24 20.90 2.81 0.25
C ILE A 24 21.51 3.71 -0.82
N GLU A 25 22.59 4.44 -0.50
CA GLU A 25 23.29 5.32 -1.43
C GLU A 25 23.92 4.55 -2.59
N LYS A 26 24.58 3.41 -2.29
CA LYS A 26 25.13 2.49 -3.30
C LYS A 26 24.08 2.00 -4.29
N ASN A 27 22.81 1.95 -3.89
CA ASN A 27 21.69 1.58 -4.76
C ASN A 27 21.02 2.76 -5.47
N GLY A 28 21.64 3.94 -5.47
CA GLY A 28 21.27 5.08 -6.30
C GLY A 28 20.25 6.03 -5.68
N PHE A 29 19.93 5.90 -4.40
CA PHE A 29 19.09 6.83 -3.65
C PHE A 29 19.91 7.94 -2.99
N LYS A 30 19.24 9.03 -2.58
CA LYS A 30 19.79 10.00 -1.62
C LYS A 30 19.33 9.60 -0.22
N VAL A 31 20.14 9.86 0.79
CA VAL A 31 19.78 9.61 2.19
C VAL A 31 19.81 10.91 2.98
N LYS A 32 18.77 11.15 3.77
CA LYS A 32 18.77 12.01 4.94
C LYS A 32 18.71 11.11 6.16
N SER A 33 19.43 11.45 7.22
CA SER A 33 19.46 10.63 8.44
C SER A 33 19.22 11.47 9.69
N ALA A 34 18.59 10.86 10.68
CA ALA A 34 18.38 11.38 12.01
C ALA A 34 18.63 10.27 13.04
N THR A 35 18.94 10.65 14.28
CA THR A 35 19.18 9.72 15.39
C THR A 35 18.07 9.76 16.44
N ASN A 36 17.05 10.60 16.24
CA ASN A 36 15.89 10.76 17.11
C ASN A 36 14.67 11.23 16.31
N GLY A 37 13.50 11.16 16.93
CA GLY A 37 12.25 11.49 16.27
C GLY A 37 12.04 13.00 16.04
N GLU A 38 12.58 13.87 16.90
CA GLU A 38 12.44 15.33 16.73
C GLU A 38 13.17 15.81 15.47
N ASP A 39 14.43 15.41 15.28
CA ASP A 39 15.21 15.73 14.08
C ASP A 39 14.55 15.15 12.82
N ALA A 40 13.99 13.94 12.92
CA ALA A 40 13.25 13.32 11.82
C ALA A 40 12.07 14.18 11.38
N LEU A 41 11.27 14.72 12.32
CA LEU A 41 10.15 15.60 12.02
C LEU A 41 10.59 16.92 11.38
N LEU A 42 11.72 17.48 11.80
CA LEU A 42 12.29 18.69 11.19
C LEU A 42 12.68 18.41 9.73
N LEU A 43 13.40 17.31 9.47
CA LEU A 43 13.80 16.92 8.11
C LEU A 43 12.59 16.68 7.18
N ILE A 44 11.52 16.04 7.70
CA ILE A 44 10.29 15.81 6.94
C ILE A 44 9.56 17.11 6.63
N LYS A 45 9.58 18.08 7.56
CA LYS A 45 8.97 19.40 7.36
C LYS A 45 9.71 20.20 6.28
N GLU A 46 11.03 20.07 6.19
CA GLU A 46 11.83 20.72 5.14
C GLU A 46 11.55 20.12 3.76
N GLU A 47 11.56 18.78 3.67
CA GLU A 47 11.35 18.05 2.45
C GLU A 47 10.76 16.68 2.75
N ILE A 48 9.58 16.40 2.22
CA ILE A 48 8.94 15.08 2.36
C ILE A 48 9.74 14.06 1.57
N PRO A 49 10.31 13.01 2.23
CA PRO A 49 11.09 11.99 1.54
C PRO A 49 10.18 11.08 0.68
N SER A 50 10.78 10.34 -0.24
CA SER A 50 10.08 9.33 -1.04
C SER A 50 9.74 8.06 -0.26
N LEU A 51 10.44 7.81 0.85
CA LEU A 51 10.23 6.72 1.78
C LEU A 51 10.93 7.05 3.09
N ALA A 52 10.37 6.61 4.22
CA ALA A 52 11.00 6.71 5.53
C ALA A 52 11.26 5.32 6.12
N ILE A 53 12.37 5.19 6.84
CA ILE A 53 12.75 3.99 7.58
C ILE A 53 12.96 4.42 9.02
N PHE A 54 12.20 3.83 9.95
CA PHE A 54 12.28 4.17 11.37
C PHE A 54 12.65 2.95 12.18
N ASP A 55 13.65 3.07 13.03
CA ASP A 55 13.76 2.13 14.13
C ASP A 55 12.60 2.38 15.11
N TRP A 56 12.08 1.30 15.64
CA TRP A 56 11.04 1.31 16.67
C TRP A 56 11.50 2.04 17.94
N MET A 57 12.73 1.77 18.37
CA MET A 57 13.28 2.15 19.68
C MET A 57 14.14 3.41 19.68
N ILE A 58 13.90 4.36 18.80
CA ILE A 58 14.59 5.66 18.82
C ILE A 58 14.13 6.55 19.97
N PRO A 59 14.95 7.53 20.41
CA PRO A 59 14.53 8.59 21.33
C PRO A 59 13.30 9.36 20.82
N GLU A 60 12.49 9.83 21.76
CA GLU A 60 11.17 10.43 21.51
C GLU A 60 11.18 11.58 20.50
N PRO A 61 10.08 11.64 19.71
CA PRO A 61 9.03 10.63 19.58
C PRO A 61 9.55 9.34 18.96
N ASN A 62 9.21 8.19 19.53
CA ASN A 62 9.67 6.88 19.03
C ASN A 62 9.11 6.57 17.64
N GLY A 63 9.62 5.50 16.99
CA GLY A 63 9.27 5.16 15.61
C GLY A 63 7.76 4.98 15.37
N LEU A 64 7.03 4.40 16.34
CA LEU A 64 5.57 4.24 16.26
C LEU A 64 4.82 5.57 16.37
N GLU A 65 5.27 6.43 17.26
CA GLU A 65 4.69 7.76 17.44
C GLU A 65 4.93 8.62 16.20
N LEU A 66 6.12 8.55 15.61
CA LEU A 66 6.41 9.17 14.32
C LEU A 66 5.42 8.71 13.25
N CYS A 67 5.22 7.41 13.13
CA CYS A 67 4.27 6.85 12.18
C CYS A 67 2.86 7.42 12.39
N LYS A 68 2.34 7.42 13.63
CA LYS A 68 1.04 8.01 13.98
C LYS A 68 0.95 9.50 13.62
N ILE A 69 1.99 10.27 13.94
CA ILE A 69 2.03 11.72 13.64
C ILE A 69 1.93 11.95 12.13
N LEU A 70 2.69 11.17 11.34
CA LEU A 70 2.71 11.32 9.89
C LEU A 70 1.40 10.87 9.24
N ARG A 71 0.77 9.82 9.72
CA ARG A 71 -0.53 9.35 9.20
C ARG A 71 -1.69 10.31 9.44
N ARG A 72 -1.60 11.14 10.48
CA ARG A 72 -2.63 12.16 10.78
C ARG A 72 -2.55 13.39 9.89
N LYS A 73 -1.42 13.66 9.25
CA LYS A 73 -1.22 14.81 8.37
C LYS A 73 -1.50 14.43 6.92
N GLN A 74 -2.35 15.19 6.24
CA GLN A 74 -2.74 14.92 4.85
C GLN A 74 -1.53 14.84 3.90
N GLU A 75 -0.52 15.67 4.11
CA GLU A 75 0.69 15.76 3.27
C GLU A 75 1.58 14.52 3.38
N THR A 76 1.61 13.85 4.53
CA THR A 76 2.48 12.71 4.82
C THR A 76 1.71 11.40 5.04
N SER A 77 0.38 11.43 4.95
CA SER A 77 -0.47 10.25 5.19
C SER A 77 -0.14 9.07 4.27
N ASN A 78 0.33 9.34 3.07
CA ASN A 78 0.70 8.35 2.05
C ASN A 78 2.22 8.11 1.94
N LEU A 79 3.03 8.69 2.82
CA LEU A 79 4.47 8.47 2.84
C LEU A 79 4.75 6.98 3.15
N PRO A 80 5.45 6.24 2.27
CA PRO A 80 5.81 4.86 2.56
C PRO A 80 6.75 4.78 3.76
N ILE A 81 6.42 3.92 4.74
CA ILE A 81 7.17 3.75 5.99
C ILE A 81 7.56 2.29 6.17
N ILE A 82 8.85 2.03 6.34
CA ILE A 82 9.40 0.75 6.82
C ILE A 82 9.76 0.91 8.29
N MET A 83 9.29 0.00 9.12
CA MET A 83 9.67 -0.07 10.52
C MET A 83 10.75 -1.13 10.74
N LEU A 84 11.87 -0.77 11.37
CA LEU A 84 12.86 -1.72 11.85
C LEU A 84 12.54 -2.10 13.29
N THR A 85 12.52 -3.37 13.61
CA THR A 85 12.18 -3.84 14.96
C THR A 85 13.06 -4.99 15.41
N ALA A 86 13.46 -4.97 16.69
CA ALA A 86 14.14 -6.10 17.33
C ALA A 86 13.16 -7.16 17.87
N ARG A 87 11.84 -6.91 17.79
CA ARG A 87 10.82 -7.75 18.41
C ARG A 87 10.25 -8.74 17.40
N GLU A 88 10.33 -10.01 17.74
CA GLU A 88 9.80 -11.14 16.98
C GLU A 88 8.35 -11.48 17.35
N GLU A 89 7.79 -10.87 18.40
CA GLU A 89 6.46 -11.22 18.89
C GLU A 89 5.37 -10.78 17.89
N GLU A 90 4.53 -11.73 17.53
CA GLU A 90 3.43 -11.58 16.58
C GLU A 90 2.46 -10.46 16.97
N GLU A 91 2.24 -10.26 18.28
CA GLU A 91 1.41 -9.17 18.82
C GLU A 91 1.98 -7.78 18.53
N ASP A 92 3.29 -7.60 18.58
CA ASP A 92 3.92 -6.30 18.27
C ASP A 92 3.89 -6.00 16.77
N ARG A 93 3.95 -7.03 15.90
CA ARG A 93 3.77 -6.87 14.44
C ARG A 93 2.33 -6.50 14.08
N ILE A 94 1.34 -7.08 14.77
CA ILE A 94 -0.08 -6.75 14.59
C ILE A 94 -0.34 -5.31 15.06
N ARG A 95 0.14 -4.92 16.24
CA ARG A 95 0.05 -3.53 16.72
C ARG A 95 0.71 -2.55 15.77
N GLY A 96 1.87 -2.89 15.24
CA GLY A 96 2.58 -2.05 14.29
C GLY A 96 1.80 -1.78 13.00
N LEU A 97 1.13 -2.80 12.43
CA LEU A 97 0.23 -2.64 11.28
C LEU A 97 -0.96 -1.71 11.60
N GLU A 98 -1.51 -1.77 12.82
CA GLU A 98 -2.55 -0.86 13.28
C GLU A 98 -2.07 0.60 13.36
N TYR A 99 -0.76 0.83 13.55
CA TYR A 99 -0.16 2.18 13.59
C TYR A 99 0.20 2.75 12.22
N GLY A 100 0.00 1.96 11.14
CA GLY A 100 0.02 2.46 9.76
C GLY A 100 1.39 2.42 9.08
N ALA A 101 2.35 1.61 9.53
CA ALA A 101 3.54 1.32 8.74
C ALA A 101 3.18 0.41 7.56
N ASP A 102 3.90 0.55 6.43
CA ASP A 102 3.61 -0.20 5.19
C ASP A 102 4.39 -1.52 5.14
N ASP A 103 5.50 -1.62 5.87
CA ASP A 103 6.31 -2.85 5.97
C ASP A 103 7.11 -2.88 7.28
N TYR A 104 7.51 -4.10 7.70
CA TYR A 104 8.28 -4.38 8.90
C TYR A 104 9.47 -5.25 8.57
N ILE A 105 10.62 -4.93 9.15
CA ILE A 105 11.84 -5.72 9.01
C ILE A 105 12.37 -6.01 10.42
N SER A 106 12.49 -7.29 10.76
CA SER A 106 13.08 -7.71 12.03
C SER A 106 14.62 -7.61 11.99
N LYS A 107 15.21 -7.08 13.04
CA LYS A 107 16.65 -7.09 13.27
C LYS A 107 17.07 -8.47 13.88
N PRO A 108 18.14 -9.12 13.39
CA PRO A 108 19.04 -8.69 12.32
C PRO A 108 18.49 -8.95 10.91
N PHE A 109 18.74 -8.06 9.97
CA PHE A 109 18.32 -8.18 8.58
C PHE A 109 19.52 -8.09 7.62
N SER A 110 19.35 -8.62 6.40
CA SER A 110 20.35 -8.45 5.36
C SER A 110 20.16 -7.11 4.63
N PRO A 111 21.28 -6.41 4.25
CA PRO A 111 21.17 -5.22 3.42
C PRO A 111 20.40 -5.45 2.12
N ALA A 112 20.53 -6.64 1.52
CA ALA A 112 19.80 -7.00 0.29
C ALA A 112 18.29 -7.04 0.51
N GLU A 113 17.83 -7.56 1.64
CA GLU A 113 16.42 -7.58 2.01
C GLU A 113 15.87 -6.15 2.15
N LEU A 114 16.54 -5.31 2.92
CA LEU A 114 16.16 -3.91 3.10
C LEU A 114 16.02 -3.20 1.75
N ILE A 115 17.02 -3.32 0.87
CA ILE A 115 16.99 -2.70 -0.46
C ILE A 115 15.86 -3.24 -1.33
N ALA A 116 15.58 -4.55 -1.28
CA ALA A 116 14.48 -5.14 -2.03
C ALA A 116 13.13 -4.57 -1.58
N ARG A 117 12.89 -4.41 -0.28
CA ARG A 117 11.68 -3.82 0.29
C ARG A 117 11.53 -2.34 -0.03
N ILE A 118 12.61 -1.56 0.09
CA ILE A 118 12.65 -0.15 -0.34
C ILE A 118 12.23 -0.03 -1.81
N LYS A 119 12.84 -0.81 -2.71
CA LYS A 119 12.51 -0.79 -4.14
C LYS A 119 11.05 -1.18 -4.39
N ALA A 120 10.53 -2.16 -3.67
CA ALA A 120 9.15 -2.60 -3.79
C ALA A 120 8.15 -1.51 -3.36
N LEU A 121 8.36 -0.87 -2.21
CA LEU A 121 7.50 0.21 -1.73
C LEU A 121 7.60 1.46 -2.60
N ILE A 122 8.81 1.87 -2.98
CA ILE A 122 9.01 3.00 -3.90
C ILE A 122 8.37 2.73 -5.26
N ARG A 123 8.42 1.53 -5.79
CA ARG A 123 7.71 1.17 -7.03
C ARG A 123 6.20 1.30 -6.85
N ARG A 124 5.63 0.84 -5.75
CA ARG A 124 4.21 1.03 -5.41
C ARG A 124 3.85 2.52 -5.31
N SER A 125 4.67 3.32 -4.65
CA SER A 125 4.44 4.78 -4.49
C SER A 125 4.70 5.57 -5.78
N THR A 126 5.56 5.10 -6.70
CA THR A 126 5.86 5.78 -7.97
C THR A 126 4.88 5.41 -9.07
N SER A 127 4.25 4.23 -8.98
CA SER A 127 3.05 3.95 -9.79
C SER A 127 1.90 4.89 -9.40
N THR A 128 2.10 5.74 -8.40
CA THR A 128 1.19 6.79 -7.91
C THR A 128 1.15 8.06 -8.79
N GLN A 129 2.02 8.21 -9.76
CA GLN A 129 1.77 9.15 -10.86
C GLN A 129 0.80 8.48 -11.86
N ASN A 130 -0.50 8.62 -11.60
CA ASN A 130 -1.63 8.10 -12.38
C ASN A 130 -1.98 6.61 -12.13
N ASN A 131 -2.19 6.18 -10.91
CA ASN A 131 -2.99 4.98 -10.66
C ASN A 131 -4.48 5.27 -10.88
N ILE A 132 -4.79 5.74 -12.09
CA ILE A 132 -6.13 5.70 -12.61
C ILE A 132 -6.24 4.38 -13.35
N LEU A 133 -6.92 3.41 -12.74
CA LEU A 133 -7.32 2.22 -13.47
C LEU A 133 -8.56 2.59 -14.30
N GLU A 134 -8.46 2.41 -15.60
CA GLU A 134 -9.56 2.70 -16.52
C GLU A 134 -10.00 1.42 -17.24
N PHE A 135 -11.29 1.17 -17.20
CA PHE A 135 -11.93 0.13 -17.99
C PHE A 135 -13.25 0.67 -18.53
N GLU A 136 -13.26 0.95 -19.83
CA GLU A 136 -14.39 1.61 -20.50
C GLU A 136 -14.75 2.95 -19.82
N ASP A 137 -15.95 3.07 -19.28
CA ASP A 137 -16.40 4.26 -18.55
C ASP A 137 -16.22 4.16 -17.02
N ILE A 138 -15.51 3.13 -16.54
CA ILE A 138 -15.17 2.96 -15.12
C ILE A 138 -13.76 3.46 -14.89
N LYS A 139 -13.60 4.35 -13.89
CA LYS A 139 -12.30 4.87 -13.45
C LYS A 139 -12.13 4.71 -11.95
N ILE A 140 -11.01 4.14 -11.54
CA ILE A 140 -10.59 4.09 -10.14
C ILE A 140 -9.43 5.05 -9.95
N PHE A 141 -9.58 6.03 -9.09
CA PHE A 141 -8.51 6.87 -8.58
C PHE A 141 -8.01 6.23 -7.29
N ASP A 142 -7.02 5.37 -7.41
CA ASP A 142 -6.59 4.47 -6.33
C ASP A 142 -6.13 5.24 -5.08
N ASN A 143 -5.38 6.33 -5.27
CA ASN A 143 -4.90 7.17 -4.16
C ASN A 143 -6.01 7.86 -3.38
N GLU A 144 -7.11 8.17 -4.04
CA GLU A 144 -8.22 8.88 -3.44
C GLU A 144 -9.33 7.91 -2.98
N HIS A 145 -9.15 6.60 -3.20
CA HIS A 145 -10.18 5.58 -3.04
C HIS A 145 -11.53 6.00 -3.66
N LYS A 146 -11.45 6.66 -4.83
CA LYS A 146 -12.62 7.14 -5.55
C LYS A 146 -12.88 6.32 -6.80
N VAL A 147 -14.14 5.98 -7.01
CA VAL A 147 -14.59 5.27 -8.21
C VAL A 147 -15.57 6.16 -8.94
N PHE A 148 -15.41 6.24 -10.26
CA PHE A 148 -16.33 6.94 -11.13
C PHE A 148 -16.83 6.00 -12.22
N ARG A 149 -18.06 6.19 -12.63
CA ARG A 149 -18.63 5.62 -13.84
C ARG A 149 -19.11 6.72 -14.77
N GLY A 150 -18.36 6.96 -15.85
CA GLY A 150 -18.46 8.17 -16.63
C GLY A 150 -18.19 9.41 -15.76
N LYS A 151 -19.18 10.30 -15.61
CA LYS A 151 -19.08 11.50 -14.75
C LYS A 151 -19.64 11.29 -13.34
N THR A 152 -20.26 10.13 -13.05
CA THR A 152 -20.92 9.88 -11.78
C THR A 152 -19.99 9.18 -10.80
N ARG A 153 -19.84 9.73 -9.59
CA ARG A 153 -19.12 9.08 -8.51
C ARG A 153 -19.90 7.89 -7.98
N VAL A 154 -19.23 6.74 -7.85
CA VAL A 154 -19.80 5.50 -7.31
C VAL A 154 -19.22 5.26 -5.93
N HIS A 155 -20.09 5.03 -4.94
CA HIS A 155 -19.67 4.66 -3.59
C HIS A 155 -19.61 3.14 -3.45
N LEU A 156 -18.43 2.62 -3.12
CA LEU A 156 -18.20 1.20 -2.89
C LEU A 156 -17.76 0.96 -1.45
N GLY A 157 -18.17 -0.15 -0.86
CA GLY A 157 -17.56 -0.65 0.38
C GLY A 157 -16.14 -1.15 0.12
N PRO A 158 -15.30 -1.33 1.17
CA PRO A 158 -13.90 -1.74 1.01
C PRO A 158 -13.73 -3.03 0.19
N THR A 159 -14.57 -4.01 0.43
CA THR A 159 -14.52 -5.30 -0.28
C THR A 159 -14.92 -5.17 -1.75
N GLU A 160 -15.98 -4.42 -2.06
CA GLU A 160 -16.42 -4.14 -3.43
C GLU A 160 -15.36 -3.33 -4.19
N TYR A 161 -14.69 -2.40 -3.52
CA TYR A 161 -13.59 -1.63 -4.09
C TYR A 161 -12.41 -2.54 -4.48
N ASN A 162 -11.97 -3.40 -3.56
CA ASN A 162 -10.86 -4.33 -3.80
C ASN A 162 -11.19 -5.35 -4.90
N LEU A 163 -12.43 -5.85 -4.95
CA LEU A 163 -12.90 -6.73 -6.02
C LEU A 163 -12.85 -6.03 -7.38
N LEU A 164 -13.37 -4.79 -7.46
CA LEU A 164 -13.34 -4.03 -8.71
C LEU A 164 -11.91 -3.76 -9.15
N LYS A 165 -11.06 -3.31 -8.24
CA LYS A 165 -9.65 -3.04 -8.50
C LYS A 165 -8.95 -4.28 -9.05
N HIS A 166 -9.06 -5.43 -8.37
CA HIS A 166 -8.45 -6.68 -8.80
C HIS A 166 -8.89 -7.13 -10.19
N LEU A 167 -10.18 -7.00 -10.50
CA LEU A 167 -10.71 -7.31 -11.82
C LEU A 167 -10.21 -6.34 -12.89
N MET A 168 -10.14 -5.03 -12.59
CA MET A 168 -9.66 -3.99 -13.53
C MET A 168 -8.15 -4.04 -13.76
N GLU A 169 -7.37 -4.52 -12.80
CA GLU A 169 -5.94 -4.80 -12.98
C GLU A 169 -5.67 -5.97 -13.93
N ASN A 170 -6.69 -6.83 -14.13
CA ASN A 170 -6.58 -8.04 -14.94
C ASN A 170 -7.80 -8.18 -15.87
N PRO A 171 -8.02 -7.26 -16.82
CA PRO A 171 -9.18 -7.30 -17.70
C PRO A 171 -9.19 -8.56 -18.56
N CYS A 172 -10.39 -9.05 -18.88
CA CYS A 172 -10.65 -10.26 -19.68
C CYS A 172 -10.16 -11.57 -19.05
N ARG A 173 -9.60 -11.53 -17.84
CA ARG A 173 -9.19 -12.75 -17.12
C ARG A 173 -10.31 -13.25 -16.23
N VAL A 174 -10.58 -14.54 -16.29
CA VAL A 174 -11.57 -15.22 -15.44
C VAL A 174 -10.88 -15.64 -14.14
N PHE A 175 -11.45 -15.24 -13.02
CA PHE A 175 -11.02 -15.63 -11.68
C PHE A 175 -12.04 -16.55 -11.03
N SER A 176 -11.60 -17.66 -10.47
CA SER A 176 -12.48 -18.51 -9.65
C SER A 176 -12.87 -17.80 -8.35
N ARG A 177 -13.91 -18.29 -7.69
CA ARG A 177 -14.33 -17.76 -6.39
C ARG A 177 -13.24 -17.87 -5.33
N GLU A 178 -12.46 -18.94 -5.37
CA GLU A 178 -11.31 -19.15 -4.46
C GLU A 178 -10.21 -18.13 -4.73
N GLN A 179 -9.83 -17.92 -5.99
CA GLN A 179 -8.84 -16.92 -6.36
C GLN A 179 -9.24 -15.50 -5.95
N LEU A 180 -10.53 -15.15 -6.09
CA LEU A 180 -11.04 -13.85 -5.64
C LEU A 180 -11.05 -13.75 -4.12
N LEU A 181 -11.38 -14.83 -3.40
CA LEU A 181 -11.27 -14.88 -1.95
C LEU A 181 -9.84 -14.61 -1.49
N ASP A 182 -8.88 -15.36 -1.99
CA ASP A 182 -7.47 -15.22 -1.63
C ASP A 182 -6.92 -13.83 -1.94
N SER A 183 -7.31 -13.25 -3.08
CA SER A 183 -6.81 -11.96 -3.54
C SER A 183 -7.40 -10.77 -2.77
N VAL A 184 -8.64 -10.87 -2.31
CA VAL A 184 -9.39 -9.74 -1.73
C VAL A 184 -9.51 -9.83 -0.22
N TRP A 185 -9.64 -11.03 0.34
CA TRP A 185 -9.75 -11.25 1.79
C TRP A 185 -8.45 -11.73 2.43
N GLY A 186 -7.50 -12.25 1.63
CA GLY A 186 -6.22 -12.77 2.12
C GLY A 186 -6.25 -14.27 2.45
N HIS A 187 -5.05 -14.87 2.51
CA HIS A 187 -4.93 -16.29 2.83
C HIS A 187 -5.26 -16.56 4.29
N GLY A 188 -6.00 -17.64 4.53
CA GLY A 188 -6.31 -18.11 5.90
C GLY A 188 -7.61 -17.58 6.51
N ILE A 189 -8.40 -16.79 5.80
CA ILE A 189 -9.72 -16.35 6.26
C ILE A 189 -10.77 -17.39 5.84
N TYR A 190 -11.41 -18.02 6.82
CA TYR A 190 -12.51 -18.96 6.60
C TYR A 190 -13.80 -18.21 6.23
N VAL A 191 -13.92 -17.82 4.99
CA VAL A 191 -15.14 -17.21 4.43
C VAL A 191 -15.73 -18.14 3.37
N GLU A 192 -17.04 -18.37 3.41
CA GLU A 192 -17.71 -19.21 2.43
C GLU A 192 -17.58 -18.63 0.99
N ARG A 193 -17.38 -19.51 0.00
CA ARG A 193 -17.28 -19.13 -1.44
C ARG A 193 -18.47 -18.28 -1.92
N ARG A 194 -19.67 -18.49 -1.32
CA ARG A 194 -20.89 -17.71 -1.62
C ARG A 194 -20.80 -16.23 -1.23
N THR A 195 -19.86 -15.89 -0.34
CA THR A 195 -19.61 -14.48 0.05
C THR A 195 -19.16 -13.65 -1.15
N VAL A 196 -18.34 -14.23 -2.03
CA VAL A 196 -17.92 -13.58 -3.28
C VAL A 196 -19.12 -13.21 -4.13
N ASP A 197 -20.10 -14.11 -4.29
CA ASP A 197 -21.31 -13.88 -5.10
C ASP A 197 -22.11 -12.69 -4.56
N THR A 198 -22.22 -12.58 -3.24
CA THR A 198 -22.90 -11.48 -2.57
C THR A 198 -22.23 -10.13 -2.85
N HIS A 199 -20.90 -10.08 -2.73
CA HIS A 199 -20.14 -8.85 -2.99
C HIS A 199 -20.12 -8.49 -4.48
N ILE A 200 -20.03 -9.45 -5.38
CA ILE A 200 -20.18 -9.23 -6.83
C ILE A 200 -21.58 -8.66 -7.15
N ARG A 201 -22.63 -9.18 -6.52
CA ARG A 201 -24.00 -8.63 -6.70
C ARG A 201 -24.08 -7.18 -6.22
N ARG A 202 -23.52 -6.87 -5.05
CA ARG A 202 -23.46 -5.49 -4.50
C ARG A 202 -22.66 -4.57 -5.41
N LEU A 203 -21.50 -5.01 -5.86
CA LEU A 203 -20.65 -4.29 -6.79
C LEU A 203 -21.37 -3.96 -8.09
N ARG A 204 -22.04 -4.97 -8.71
CA ARG A 204 -22.87 -4.76 -9.90
C ARG A 204 -23.98 -3.74 -9.65
N LYS A 205 -24.68 -3.83 -8.50
CA LYS A 205 -25.74 -2.89 -8.14
C LYS A 205 -25.21 -1.46 -8.05
N SER A 206 -24.03 -1.26 -7.47
CA SER A 206 -23.43 0.07 -7.34
C SER A 206 -22.90 0.61 -8.67
N LEU A 207 -22.42 -0.25 -9.56
CA LEU A 207 -21.93 0.14 -10.89
C LEU A 207 -23.04 0.31 -11.92
N ASN A 208 -24.17 -0.37 -11.78
CA ASN A 208 -25.29 -0.32 -12.74
C ASN A 208 -26.08 0.98 -12.55
N ILE A 209 -25.59 2.04 -13.16
CA ILE A 209 -26.31 3.29 -13.37
C ILE A 209 -27.24 3.07 -14.59
N GLU A 210 -28.46 3.58 -14.54
CA GLU A 210 -29.46 3.41 -15.61
C GLU A 210 -28.89 3.66 -17.01
N GLY A 211 -29.14 2.73 -17.92
CA GLY A 211 -28.66 2.78 -19.31
C GLY A 211 -27.20 2.37 -19.53
N LYS A 212 -26.48 1.97 -18.48
CA LYS A 212 -25.06 1.56 -18.58
C LYS A 212 -24.91 0.04 -18.70
N LYS A 213 -23.99 -0.39 -19.58
CA LYS A 213 -23.66 -1.82 -19.78
C LYS A 213 -22.99 -2.40 -18.52
N ASN A 214 -23.34 -3.64 -18.15
CA ASN A 214 -22.67 -4.36 -17.08
C ASN A 214 -21.42 -5.06 -17.62
N PHE A 215 -20.24 -4.65 -17.13
CA PHE A 215 -18.96 -5.22 -17.54
C PHE A 215 -18.49 -6.40 -16.67
N ILE A 216 -19.09 -6.61 -15.49
CA ILE A 216 -18.73 -7.74 -14.65
C ILE A 216 -19.53 -8.95 -15.10
N ARG A 217 -18.85 -9.92 -15.71
CA ARG A 217 -19.47 -11.15 -16.25
C ARG A 217 -19.42 -12.29 -15.27
N THR A 218 -20.37 -13.19 -15.36
CA THR A 218 -20.34 -14.49 -14.70
C THR A 218 -20.07 -15.56 -15.75
N ILE A 219 -18.94 -16.24 -15.59
CA ILE A 219 -18.62 -17.40 -16.41
C ILE A 219 -19.08 -18.63 -15.63
N ARG A 220 -20.13 -19.30 -16.13
CA ARG A 220 -20.72 -20.46 -15.45
C ARG A 220 -19.64 -21.49 -15.14
N SER A 221 -19.66 -22.05 -13.95
CA SER A 221 -18.69 -23.02 -13.39
C SER A 221 -17.24 -22.53 -13.22
N SER A 222 -16.85 -21.36 -13.75
CA SER A 222 -15.47 -20.85 -13.71
C SER A 222 -15.28 -19.66 -12.77
N GLY A 223 -16.24 -18.71 -12.72
CA GLY A 223 -16.14 -17.57 -11.81
C GLY A 223 -16.54 -16.22 -12.42
N TYR A 224 -15.70 -15.19 -12.26
CA TYR A 224 -16.01 -13.82 -12.67
C TYR A 224 -14.86 -13.18 -13.43
N SER A 225 -15.21 -12.28 -14.35
CA SER A 225 -14.27 -11.42 -15.09
C SER A 225 -14.86 -10.02 -15.23
N ILE A 226 -14.00 -9.04 -15.55
CA ILE A 226 -14.42 -7.78 -16.14
C ILE A 226 -14.11 -7.81 -17.63
N ASP A 227 -15.10 -7.55 -18.47
CA ASP A 227 -15.02 -7.78 -19.91
C ASP A 227 -15.94 -6.82 -20.68
N LYS A 228 -15.65 -6.59 -21.97
CA LYS A 228 -16.43 -5.72 -22.86
C LYS A 228 -17.62 -6.41 -23.52
N ASP A 229 -17.58 -7.76 -23.62
CA ASP A 229 -18.56 -8.56 -24.40
C ASP A 229 -19.79 -8.97 -23.61
#